data_f47056a45dceca561edfb4a211747b8c
#
_entry.id   f47056a45dceca561edfb4a211747b8c
#
_cell.length_a   1.000
_cell.length_b   1.000
_cell.length_c   1.000
_cell.angle_alpha   90.00
_cell.angle_beta   90.00
_cell.angle_gamma   90.00
#
_symmetry.space_group_name_H-M   'P 1'
#
loop_
_entity.id
_entity.type
_entity.pdbx_description
1 polymer ?
#
loop_
_entity_poly.entity_id
_entity_poly.type
_entity_poly.pdbx_seq_one_letter_code
_entity_poly.pdbx_strand_id
1 'polypeptide(L)'
;MALFSKTTKKKVATKTATKVAVAKSAGASTAEGLSWVLIGPRITEKATHVSEKGIYVFDVATAANKMQIAKAMFQVYKVHPVKVRVAQVRGKTVRNARTGMTGKRVSGKKAYVYLKKGDTISIM
;
A
#
# COMPACT_ATOMS: atom_id res chain seq x y z
N MET A 1 42.67 1.89 61.53
CA MET A 1 42.77 1.60 60.12
C MET A 1 41.44 1.00 59.65
N ALA A 2 40.68 1.73 58.92
CA ALA A 2 39.34 1.34 58.51
C ALA A 2 39.40 0.55 57.21
N LEU A 3 38.85 -0.67 57.18
CA LEU A 3 38.65 -1.46 55.96
C LEU A 3 37.21 -1.30 55.51
N PHE A 4 37.06 -0.58 54.43
CA PHE A 4 35.78 -0.45 53.74
C PHE A 4 35.45 -1.73 52.95
N SER A 5 34.48 -2.50 53.39
CA SER A 5 33.89 -3.57 52.58
C SER A 5 32.73 -3.03 51.75
N LYS A 6 32.90 -3.08 50.45
CA LYS A 6 31.95 -2.58 49.45
C LYS A 6 30.97 -3.69 49.09
N THR A 7 29.77 -3.63 49.67
CA THR A 7 28.69 -4.59 49.38
C THR A 7 28.00 -4.14 48.09
N THR A 8 28.20 -4.89 47.01
CA THR A 8 27.48 -4.71 45.75
C THR A 8 26.11 -5.39 45.83
N LYS A 9 25.07 -4.61 45.96
CA LYS A 9 23.68 -5.07 45.96
C LYS A 9 23.24 -5.33 44.53
N LYS A 10 23.18 -6.59 44.12
CA LYS A 10 22.71 -7.06 42.85
C LYS A 10 21.17 -6.88 42.77
N LYS A 11 20.72 -5.91 41.99
CA LYS A 11 19.31 -5.64 41.78
C LYS A 11 18.78 -6.61 40.72
N VAL A 12 18.03 -7.61 41.13
CA VAL A 12 17.29 -8.51 40.24
C VAL A 12 16.09 -7.74 39.74
N ALA A 13 16.07 -7.43 38.45
CA ALA A 13 14.92 -6.84 37.77
C ALA A 13 14.02 -7.97 37.27
N THR A 14 12.94 -8.21 37.95
CA THR A 14 11.85 -9.08 37.51
C THR A 14 11.11 -8.38 36.35
N LYS A 15 11.33 -8.82 35.13
CA LYS A 15 10.55 -8.42 34.00
C LYS A 15 9.24 -9.19 34.00
N THR A 16 8.20 -8.61 34.54
CA THR A 16 6.82 -9.03 34.31
C THR A 16 6.45 -8.57 32.87
N ALA A 17 6.53 -9.49 31.93
CA ALA A 17 6.01 -9.28 30.61
C ALA A 17 4.49 -9.37 30.66
N THR A 18 3.82 -8.24 30.79
CA THR A 18 2.38 -8.15 30.56
C THR A 18 2.14 -8.29 29.08
N LYS A 19 1.80 -9.50 28.66
CA LYS A 19 1.37 -9.83 27.30
C LYS A 19 -0.04 -9.24 27.12
N VAL A 20 -0.10 -7.98 26.71
CA VAL A 20 -1.36 -7.40 26.21
C VAL A 20 -1.69 -8.12 24.92
N ALA A 21 -2.61 -9.07 24.99
CA ALA A 21 -3.25 -9.63 23.84
C ALA A 21 -4.09 -8.52 23.20
N VAL A 22 -3.50 -7.80 22.25
CA VAL A 22 -4.28 -7.00 21.31
C VAL A 22 -5.11 -7.98 20.54
N ALA A 23 -6.39 -8.07 20.89
CA ALA A 23 -7.40 -8.74 20.10
C ALA A 23 -7.36 -8.10 18.73
N LYS A 24 -6.76 -8.81 17.78
CA LYS A 24 -6.81 -8.54 16.37
C LYS A 24 -8.27 -8.70 16.00
N SER A 25 -9.01 -7.60 15.98
CA SER A 25 -10.31 -7.57 15.34
C SER A 25 -10.07 -7.97 13.89
N ALA A 26 -10.25 -9.24 13.63
CA ALA A 26 -10.42 -9.76 12.29
C ALA A 26 -11.74 -9.14 11.81
N GLY A 27 -11.63 -7.92 11.26
CA GLY A 27 -12.67 -7.41 10.39
C GLY A 27 -12.80 -8.45 9.29
N ALA A 28 -13.86 -9.24 9.39
CA ALA A 28 -14.33 -10.08 8.31
C ALA A 28 -14.60 -9.14 7.14
N SER A 29 -13.58 -8.95 6.29
CA SER A 29 -13.78 -8.37 4.99
C SER A 29 -14.53 -9.44 4.20
N THR A 30 -15.86 -9.38 4.30
CA THR A 30 -16.80 -9.95 3.37
C THR A 30 -16.18 -9.90 1.98
N ALA A 31 -16.27 -11.01 1.27
CA ALA A 31 -15.81 -11.17 -0.12
C ALA A 31 -16.66 -10.34 -1.10
N GLU A 32 -17.16 -9.20 -0.65
CA GLU A 32 -17.90 -8.24 -1.46
C GLU A 32 -16.90 -7.51 -2.35
N GLY A 33 -17.06 -7.77 -3.62
CA GLY A 33 -16.47 -7.16 -4.79
C GLY A 33 -15.44 -6.06 -4.56
N LEU A 34 -14.17 -6.41 -4.49
CA LEU A 34 -13.07 -5.44 -4.56
C LEU A 34 -12.93 -4.82 -5.97
N SER A 35 -13.96 -4.96 -6.81
CA SER A 35 -14.02 -4.38 -8.16
C SER A 35 -13.88 -2.86 -8.16
N TRP A 36 -14.36 -2.18 -7.11
CA TRP A 36 -14.21 -0.73 -6.97
C TRP A 36 -12.76 -0.27 -6.75
N VAL A 37 -11.87 -1.18 -6.32
CA VAL A 37 -10.46 -0.88 -6.02
C VAL A 37 -9.66 -0.61 -7.28
N LEU A 38 -9.89 -1.41 -8.33
CA LEU A 38 -9.22 -1.30 -9.62
C LEU A 38 -10.13 -0.55 -10.60
N ILE A 39 -9.73 0.67 -10.98
CA ILE A 39 -10.48 1.46 -11.97
C ILE A 39 -10.15 0.95 -13.37
N GLY A 40 -8.88 0.68 -13.66
CA GLY A 40 -8.45 0.17 -14.94
C GLY A 40 -6.94 0.11 -15.11
N PRO A 41 -6.45 -0.58 -16.14
CA PRO A 41 -5.04 -0.57 -16.48
C PRO A 41 -4.65 0.78 -17.09
N ARG A 42 -3.45 1.25 -16.72
CA ARG A 42 -2.91 2.49 -17.27
C ARG A 42 -1.98 2.19 -18.43
N ILE A 43 -2.43 2.50 -19.64
CA ILE A 43 -1.65 2.32 -20.86
C ILE A 43 -0.94 3.63 -21.20
N THR A 44 0.36 3.66 -21.07
CA THR A 44 1.25 4.76 -21.47
C THR A 44 2.56 4.16 -21.94
N GLU A 45 3.30 4.84 -22.81
CA GLU A 45 4.61 4.38 -23.29
C GLU A 45 5.53 3.95 -22.13
N LYS A 46 5.60 4.75 -21.07
CA LYS A 46 6.34 4.39 -19.87
C LYS A 46 5.80 3.12 -19.19
N ALA A 47 4.49 2.92 -19.15
CA ALA A 47 3.90 1.73 -18.54
C ALA A 47 4.18 0.49 -19.39
N THR A 48 4.24 0.62 -20.72
CA THR A 48 4.59 -0.46 -21.62
C THR A 48 6.04 -0.92 -21.40
N HIS A 49 7.01 0.00 -21.36
CA HIS A 49 8.39 -0.36 -21.04
C HIS A 49 8.58 -1.01 -19.67
N VAL A 50 7.74 -0.64 -18.71
CA VAL A 50 7.82 -1.21 -17.37
C VAL A 50 7.13 -2.59 -17.32
N SER A 51 6.12 -2.83 -18.16
CA SER A 51 5.45 -4.14 -18.26
C SER A 51 6.38 -5.24 -18.80
N GLU A 52 7.32 -4.92 -19.68
CA GLU A 52 8.38 -5.85 -20.14
C GLU A 52 9.22 -6.40 -18.97
N LYS A 53 9.32 -5.63 -17.88
CA LYS A 53 10.01 -6.01 -16.65
C LYS A 53 9.09 -6.73 -15.64
N GLY A 54 7.87 -7.10 -16.04
CA GLY A 54 6.88 -7.74 -15.17
C GLY A 54 6.23 -6.79 -14.16
N ILE A 55 6.21 -5.47 -14.45
CA ILE A 55 5.59 -4.47 -13.58
C ILE A 55 4.43 -3.81 -14.31
N TYR A 56 3.23 -4.01 -13.83
CA TYR A 56 2.01 -3.44 -14.42
C TYR A 56 1.51 -2.23 -13.64
N VAL A 57 0.97 -1.25 -14.36
CA VAL A 57 0.47 -0.01 -13.76
C VAL A 57 -1.04 0.04 -13.87
N PHE A 58 -1.72 0.24 -12.73
CA PHE A 58 -3.17 0.36 -12.65
C PHE A 58 -3.57 1.69 -12.03
N ASP A 59 -4.64 2.28 -12.53
CA ASP A 59 -5.32 3.35 -11.84
C ASP A 59 -6.26 2.73 -10.80
N VAL A 60 -6.15 3.20 -9.55
CA VAL A 60 -6.85 2.64 -8.40
C VAL A 60 -7.61 3.72 -7.64
N ALA A 61 -8.66 3.32 -6.94
CA ALA A 61 -9.43 4.21 -6.09
C ALA A 61 -8.54 4.90 -5.05
N THR A 62 -8.80 6.18 -4.78
CA THR A 62 -8.01 6.97 -3.83
C THR A 62 -8.03 6.42 -2.40
N ALA A 63 -9.14 5.78 -2.01
CA ALA A 63 -9.30 5.13 -0.72
C ALA A 63 -8.60 3.75 -0.61
N ALA A 64 -8.20 3.14 -1.74
CA ALA A 64 -7.68 1.77 -1.77
C ALA A 64 -6.32 1.62 -1.07
N ASN A 65 -6.18 0.55 -0.29
CA ASN A 65 -4.95 0.14 0.38
C ASN A 65 -4.17 -0.91 -0.43
N LYS A 66 -2.86 -1.03 -0.19
CA LYS A 66 -2.00 -2.02 -0.87
C LYS A 66 -2.51 -3.45 -0.76
N MET A 67 -3.03 -3.83 0.41
CA MET A 67 -3.59 -5.17 0.63
C MET A 67 -4.87 -5.41 -0.15
N GLN A 68 -5.73 -4.40 -0.25
CA GLN A 68 -6.96 -4.46 -1.05
C GLN A 68 -6.63 -4.56 -2.54
N ILE A 69 -5.62 -3.80 -3.01
CA ILE A 69 -5.15 -3.89 -4.40
C ILE A 69 -4.62 -5.28 -4.71
N ALA A 70 -3.81 -5.88 -3.82
CA ALA A 70 -3.30 -7.24 -4.02
C ALA A 70 -4.43 -8.29 -4.09
N LYS A 71 -5.44 -8.17 -3.22
CA LYS A 71 -6.62 -9.05 -3.25
C LYS A 71 -7.46 -8.84 -4.51
N ALA A 72 -7.66 -7.58 -4.93
CA ALA A 72 -8.39 -7.24 -6.15
C ALA A 72 -7.70 -7.80 -7.40
N MET A 73 -6.36 -7.73 -7.46
CA MET A 73 -5.58 -8.35 -8.55
C MET A 73 -5.80 -9.86 -8.64
N PHE A 74 -5.84 -10.54 -7.49
CA PHE A 74 -6.14 -11.97 -7.46
C PHE A 74 -7.59 -12.28 -7.90
N GLN A 75 -8.56 -11.46 -7.51
CA GLN A 75 -9.95 -11.65 -7.91
C GLN A 75 -10.17 -11.46 -9.41
N VAL A 76 -9.59 -10.40 -10.00
CA VAL A 76 -9.81 -10.02 -11.40
C VAL A 76 -8.91 -10.79 -12.35
N TYR A 77 -7.61 -10.80 -12.07
CA TYR A 77 -6.60 -11.36 -12.97
C TYR A 77 -6.08 -12.73 -12.56
N LYS A 78 -6.50 -13.27 -11.38
CA LYS A 78 -6.05 -14.55 -10.81
C LYS A 78 -4.53 -14.62 -10.58
N VAL A 79 -3.87 -13.47 -10.42
CA VAL A 79 -2.42 -13.37 -10.24
C VAL A 79 -2.10 -12.81 -8.86
N HIS A 80 -1.12 -13.42 -8.17
CA HIS A 80 -0.63 -12.95 -6.89
C HIS A 80 0.58 -12.02 -7.06
N PRO A 81 0.44 -10.72 -6.78
CA PRO A 81 1.57 -9.80 -6.87
C PRO A 81 2.61 -10.07 -5.78
N VAL A 82 3.90 -10.02 -6.15
CA VAL A 82 5.01 -10.11 -5.21
C VAL A 82 5.09 -8.84 -4.36
N LYS A 83 4.84 -7.69 -5.00
CA LYS A 83 4.93 -6.38 -4.37
C LYS A 83 3.96 -5.40 -5.01
N VAL A 84 3.37 -4.54 -4.20
CA VAL A 84 2.53 -3.44 -4.68
C VAL A 84 3.11 -2.12 -4.15
N ARG A 85 3.39 -1.20 -5.06
CA ARG A 85 3.76 0.18 -4.74
C ARG A 85 2.66 1.12 -5.18
N VAL A 86 2.30 2.05 -4.32
CA VAL A 86 1.24 3.01 -4.58
C VAL A 86 1.85 4.41 -4.69
N ALA A 87 1.47 5.13 -5.73
CA ALA A 87 1.83 6.53 -5.92
C ALA A 87 0.55 7.37 -5.97
N GLN A 88 0.49 8.39 -5.12
CA GLN A 88 -0.63 9.32 -5.09
C GLN A 88 -0.31 10.51 -5.99
N VAL A 89 -1.23 10.83 -6.89
CA VAL A 89 -1.18 12.02 -7.75
C VAL A 89 -2.00 13.10 -7.06
N ARG A 90 -1.34 14.12 -6.54
CA ARG A 90 -2.03 15.24 -5.88
C ARG A 90 -2.75 16.11 -6.92
N GLY A 91 -3.95 16.54 -6.59
CA GLY A 91 -4.69 17.51 -7.38
C GLY A 91 -3.97 18.87 -7.36
N LYS A 92 -3.88 19.52 -8.52
CA LYS A 92 -3.30 20.85 -8.67
C LYS A 92 -4.39 21.91 -8.66
N THR A 93 -4.10 23.04 -8.05
CA THR A 93 -4.94 24.25 -8.14
C THR A 93 -4.71 24.86 -9.53
N VAL A 94 -5.79 25.10 -10.26
CA VAL A 94 -5.76 25.69 -11.61
C VAL A 94 -6.65 26.92 -11.61
N ARG A 95 -6.11 28.04 -12.05
CA ARG A 95 -6.87 29.26 -12.25
C ARG A 95 -7.47 29.25 -13.67
N ASN A 96 -8.77 29.49 -13.76
CA ASN A 96 -9.43 29.64 -15.04
C ASN A 96 -9.12 31.04 -15.58
N ALA A 97 -8.47 31.13 -16.73
CA ALA A 97 -8.07 32.39 -17.34
C ALA A 97 -9.26 33.29 -17.72
N ARG A 98 -10.40 32.67 -18.08
CA ARG A 98 -11.59 33.39 -18.53
C ARG A 98 -12.40 34.00 -17.38
N THR A 99 -12.59 33.26 -16.28
CA THR A 99 -13.45 33.68 -15.16
C THR A 99 -12.67 34.18 -13.95
N GLY A 100 -11.34 34.03 -13.93
CA GLY A 100 -10.48 34.36 -12.80
C GLY A 100 -10.65 33.43 -11.60
N MET A 101 -11.64 32.52 -11.62
CA MET A 101 -11.91 31.58 -10.53
C MET A 101 -10.84 30.49 -10.42
N THR A 102 -10.56 30.10 -9.20
CA THR A 102 -9.60 29.05 -8.89
C THR A 102 -10.33 27.73 -8.65
N GLY A 103 -10.02 26.70 -9.46
CA GLY A 103 -10.51 25.34 -9.30
C GLY A 103 -9.40 24.38 -8.85
N LYS A 104 -9.75 23.22 -8.33
CA LYS A 104 -8.82 22.15 -7.97
C LYS A 104 -9.06 20.92 -8.85
N ARG A 105 -8.02 20.43 -9.52
CA ARG A 105 -8.09 19.16 -10.24
C ARG A 105 -8.20 18.01 -9.26
N VAL A 106 -8.94 16.99 -9.63
CA VAL A 106 -9.14 15.78 -8.82
C VAL A 106 -7.79 15.07 -8.61
N SER A 107 -7.56 14.60 -7.39
CA SER A 107 -6.42 13.75 -7.05
C SER A 107 -6.67 12.32 -7.54
N GLY A 108 -5.62 11.64 -7.96
CA GLY A 108 -5.68 10.24 -8.38
C GLY A 108 -4.70 9.38 -7.58
N LYS A 109 -4.86 8.07 -7.68
CA LYS A 109 -3.92 7.10 -7.12
C LYS A 109 -3.61 6.06 -8.18
N LYS A 110 -2.33 5.71 -8.33
CA LYS A 110 -1.87 4.65 -9.23
C LYS A 110 -1.07 3.61 -8.47
N ALA A 111 -1.20 2.37 -8.87
CA ALA A 111 -0.50 1.25 -8.28
C ALA A 111 0.46 0.62 -9.30
N TYR A 112 1.68 0.37 -8.87
CA TYR A 112 2.67 -0.42 -9.59
C TYR A 112 2.66 -1.82 -8.98
N VAL A 113 2.25 -2.79 -9.77
CA VAL A 113 2.09 -4.19 -9.38
C VAL A 113 3.24 -4.99 -9.94
N TYR A 114 4.06 -5.55 -9.07
CA TYR A 114 5.21 -6.39 -9.42
C TYR A 114 4.77 -7.84 -9.41
N LEU A 115 4.91 -8.51 -10.54
CA LEU A 115 4.59 -9.92 -10.69
C LEU A 115 5.85 -10.80 -10.54
N LYS A 116 5.63 -12.08 -10.41
CA LYS A 116 6.70 -13.08 -10.50
C LYS A 116 7.18 -13.17 -11.95
N LYS A 117 8.43 -13.58 -12.15
CA LYS A 117 8.95 -13.88 -13.49
C LYS A 117 8.12 -15.03 -14.10
N GLY A 118 7.58 -14.79 -15.27
CA GLY A 118 6.72 -15.73 -15.98
C GLY A 118 5.23 -15.45 -15.91
N ASP A 119 4.78 -14.65 -14.93
CA ASP A 119 3.38 -14.21 -14.87
C ASP A 119 3.19 -13.00 -15.79
N THR A 120 2.23 -13.10 -16.70
CA THR A 120 1.84 -12.01 -17.61
C THR A 120 0.36 -11.70 -17.45
N ILE A 121 -0.01 -10.42 -17.55
CA ILE A 121 -1.40 -9.99 -17.56
C ILE A 121 -1.74 -9.51 -18.96
N SER A 122 -2.76 -10.14 -19.57
CA SER A 122 -3.33 -9.65 -20.83
C SER A 122 -4.17 -8.38 -20.52
N ILE A 123 -3.71 -7.25 -21.02
CA ILE A 123 -4.42 -5.96 -20.92
C ILE A 123 -5.07 -5.75 -22.29
N MET A 124 -6.30 -6.17 -22.42
CA MET A 124 -7.16 -5.83 -23.57
C MET A 124 -8.03 -4.64 -23.23
#